data_af0454f4ee39c8d304dbf77c9369caba
#
_entry.id   af0454f4ee39c8d304dbf77c9369caba
#
_cell.length_a   1.000
_cell.length_b   1.000
_cell.length_c   1.000
_cell.angle_alpha   90.00
_cell.angle_beta   90.00
_cell.angle_gamma   90.00
#
_symmetry.space_group_name_H-M   'P 1'
#
loop_
_entity.id
_entity.type
_entity.pdbx_description
1 polymer ?
#
loop_
_entity_poly.entity_id
_entity_poly.type
_entity_poly.pdbx_seq_one_letter_code
_entity_poly.pdbx_strand_id
1 'polypeptide(L)'
;VLTTNGSATLSWATASSADPSSADGDSLGTASAEWSDLYLADGGIIYFGNDQDITVTHDPDDGLFLKSIATGDDNPFLLTLQTGETDLAANDVIGKIAFQAPDEGTGTDAILVSAAIQARAEGDHSSSSNATSIDFMTGASEAAATKLTLTSAGHLLPATDDAQDLG
;
A
#
# COMPACT_ATOMS: atom_id res chain seq x y z
N VAL A 1 34.25 6.65 11.07
CA VAL A 1 34.99 7.94 11.06
C VAL A 1 36.19 7.78 11.98
N LEU A 2 37.37 8.18 11.53
CA LEU A 2 38.57 8.19 12.34
C LEU A 2 38.61 9.49 13.16
N THR A 3 38.61 9.38 14.47
CA THR A 3 38.68 10.54 15.37
C THR A 3 39.94 10.49 16.22
N THR A 4 40.49 11.64 16.61
CA THR A 4 41.55 11.74 17.59
C THR A 4 41.01 12.45 18.85
N ASN A 5 41.36 11.97 20.03
CA ASN A 5 40.98 12.58 21.31
C ASN A 5 41.93 13.64 21.81
N GLY A 6 42.75 14.23 20.93
CA GLY A 6 43.75 15.25 21.29
C GLY A 6 45.05 14.70 21.89
N SER A 7 45.18 13.39 22.10
CA SER A 7 46.38 12.72 22.65
C SER A 7 47.09 11.83 21.63
N ALA A 8 46.93 12.09 20.36
CA ALA A 8 47.47 11.31 19.23
C ALA A 8 47.07 9.81 19.22
N THR A 9 46.13 9.41 20.03
CA THR A 9 45.59 8.05 20.01
C THR A 9 44.49 7.98 18.95
N LEU A 10 44.68 7.15 17.92
CA LEU A 10 43.68 6.84 16.93
C LEU A 10 42.69 5.84 17.54
N SER A 11 41.44 6.21 17.64
CA SER A 11 40.35 5.29 18.01
C SER A 11 39.38 5.17 16.83
N TRP A 12 38.96 3.95 16.56
CA TRP A 12 37.81 3.72 15.69
C TRP A 12 36.57 3.97 16.55
N ALA A 13 35.84 5.04 16.24
CA ALA A 13 34.48 5.09 16.73
C ALA A 13 33.75 3.88 16.14
N THR A 14 33.22 3.04 16.99
CA THR A 14 32.17 2.10 16.56
C THR A 14 31.17 2.93 15.77
N ALA A 15 30.74 2.44 14.62
CA ALA A 15 29.60 3.03 13.94
C ALA A 15 28.55 3.22 15.03
N SER A 16 28.13 4.46 15.27
CA SER A 16 27.02 4.69 16.18
C SER A 16 25.91 3.77 15.72
N SER A 17 25.38 2.97 16.64
CA SER A 17 24.12 2.28 16.33
C SER A 17 23.20 3.30 15.67
N ALA A 18 22.52 2.94 14.62
CA ALA A 18 21.52 3.83 14.02
C ALA A 18 20.30 4.02 14.95
N ASP A 19 20.48 3.71 16.25
CA ASP A 19 19.45 3.87 17.27
C ASP A 19 19.21 5.36 17.54
N PRO A 20 17.98 5.81 17.46
CA PRO A 20 17.61 7.16 17.81
C PRO A 20 17.90 7.46 19.29
N SER A 21 18.16 8.72 19.61
CA SER A 21 18.49 9.16 20.98
C SER A 21 17.31 9.05 21.95
N SER A 22 16.11 8.99 21.42
CA SER A 22 14.85 8.81 22.18
C SER A 22 13.79 8.24 21.27
N ALA A 23 12.70 7.70 21.85
CA ALA A 23 11.51 7.33 21.09
C ALA A 23 10.98 8.57 20.34
N ASP A 24 10.66 8.41 19.03
CA ASP A 24 10.20 9.48 18.14
C ASP A 24 11.16 10.67 18.03
N GLY A 25 12.46 10.46 18.33
CA GLY A 25 13.46 11.53 18.42
C GLY A 25 14.24 11.83 17.14
N ASP A 26 14.53 10.84 16.33
CA ASP A 26 15.40 10.95 15.17
C ASP A 26 14.75 10.33 13.92
N SER A 27 14.99 10.93 12.76
CA SER A 27 14.49 10.44 11.47
C SER A 27 15.57 9.65 10.73
N LEU A 28 15.18 8.62 10.00
CA LEU A 28 16.03 7.96 9.01
C LEU A 28 15.97 8.77 7.70
N GLY A 29 16.93 9.67 7.49
CA GLY A 29 16.93 10.60 6.37
C GLY A 29 16.14 11.89 6.63
N THR A 30 16.08 12.74 5.63
CA THR A 30 15.33 14.01 5.62
C THR A 30 14.68 14.23 4.25
N ALA A 31 13.77 15.20 4.11
CA ALA A 31 13.14 15.53 2.83
C ALA A 31 14.13 16.03 1.73
N SER A 32 15.37 16.36 2.10
CA SER A 32 16.43 16.79 1.18
C SER A 32 17.65 15.86 1.16
N ALA A 33 17.64 14.78 1.97
CA ALA A 33 18.70 13.76 2.05
C ALA A 33 18.04 12.42 2.35
N GLU A 34 17.45 11.82 1.33
CA GLU A 34 16.69 10.58 1.37
C GLU A 34 17.63 9.38 1.19
N TRP A 35 17.23 8.23 1.76
CA TRP A 35 17.87 6.97 1.46
C TRP A 35 17.30 6.42 0.15
N SER A 36 18.15 5.97 -0.78
CA SER A 36 17.67 5.37 -2.04
C SER A 36 17.08 4.00 -1.85
N ASP A 37 17.66 3.20 -0.95
CA ASP A 37 17.32 1.80 -0.77
C ASP A 37 17.40 1.38 0.70
N LEU A 38 16.55 0.44 1.09
CA LEU A 38 16.59 -0.27 2.38
C LEU A 38 16.62 -1.79 2.11
N TYR A 39 17.75 -2.44 2.47
CA TYR A 39 17.90 -3.88 2.36
C TYR A 39 17.66 -4.55 3.70
N LEU A 40 16.62 -5.36 3.78
CA LEU A 40 16.31 -6.21 4.93
C LEU A 40 16.59 -7.67 4.59
N ALA A 41 17.04 -8.43 5.57
CA ALA A 41 17.29 -9.86 5.43
C ALA A 41 15.97 -10.65 5.31
N ASP A 42 16.06 -11.92 4.92
CA ASP A 42 14.95 -12.86 4.95
C ASP A 42 14.31 -12.89 6.35
N GLY A 43 12.99 -12.82 6.39
CA GLY A 43 12.25 -12.68 7.64
C GLY A 43 12.35 -11.28 8.25
N GLY A 44 12.88 -10.28 7.50
CA GLY A 44 12.97 -8.89 7.97
C GLY A 44 11.58 -8.33 8.33
N ILE A 45 11.52 -7.56 9.41
CA ILE A 45 10.27 -6.99 9.92
C ILE A 45 10.43 -5.49 10.10
N ILE A 46 9.45 -4.71 9.63
CA ILE A 46 9.29 -3.31 9.97
C ILE A 46 8.19 -3.22 11.02
N TYR A 47 8.50 -2.65 12.17
CA TYR A 47 7.58 -2.44 13.29
C TYR A 47 7.07 -1.01 13.28
N PHE A 48 5.77 -0.85 13.54
CA PHE A 48 5.13 0.46 13.71
C PHE A 48 4.51 0.57 15.10
N GLY A 49 4.51 1.80 15.62
CA GLY A 49 3.96 2.10 16.93
C GLY A 49 4.93 1.84 18.09
N ASN A 50 4.64 2.47 19.22
CA ASN A 50 5.46 2.35 20.44
C ASN A 50 5.34 0.97 21.09
N ASP A 51 4.24 0.29 20.87
CA ASP A 51 3.92 -1.07 21.30
C ASP A 51 4.12 -2.13 20.21
N GLN A 52 4.59 -1.67 19.00
CA GLN A 52 4.86 -2.50 17.83
C GLN A 52 3.66 -3.37 17.39
N ASP A 53 2.46 -2.86 17.56
CA ASP A 53 1.22 -3.59 17.31
C ASP A 53 0.91 -3.82 15.81
N ILE A 54 1.54 -3.07 14.91
CA ILE A 54 1.46 -3.27 13.46
C ILE A 54 2.84 -3.62 12.89
N THR A 55 2.88 -4.64 12.04
CA THR A 55 4.11 -5.08 11.37
C THR A 55 3.94 -5.23 9.87
N VAL A 56 5.04 -5.00 9.12
CA VAL A 56 5.24 -5.44 7.74
C VAL A 56 6.37 -6.46 7.77
N THR A 57 6.07 -7.71 7.42
CA THR A 57 7.01 -8.84 7.53
C THR A 57 7.22 -9.47 6.16
N HIS A 58 8.49 -9.65 5.77
CA HIS A 58 8.84 -10.51 4.65
C HIS A 58 8.73 -11.97 5.08
N ASP A 59 7.92 -12.76 4.37
CA ASP A 59 7.90 -14.21 4.50
C ASP A 59 8.68 -14.83 3.33
N PRO A 60 9.81 -15.47 3.61
CA PRO A 60 10.66 -16.01 2.55
C PRO A 60 9.89 -16.92 1.60
N ASP A 61 10.03 -16.66 0.29
CA ASP A 61 9.40 -17.39 -0.82
C ASP A 61 7.87 -17.24 -0.93
N ASP A 62 7.18 -16.71 0.09
CA ASP A 62 5.72 -16.58 0.09
C ASP A 62 5.22 -15.13 -0.12
N GLY A 63 5.87 -14.12 0.46
CA GLY A 63 5.49 -12.75 0.20
C GLY A 63 5.61 -11.76 1.36
N LEU A 64 4.60 -10.92 1.52
CA LEU A 64 4.58 -9.83 2.48
C LEU A 64 3.35 -9.90 3.36
N PHE A 65 3.54 -10.02 4.68
CA PHE A 65 2.46 -9.94 5.65
C PHE A 65 2.35 -8.53 6.23
N LEU A 66 1.12 -8.01 6.18
CA LEU A 66 0.69 -6.84 6.93
C LEU A 66 -0.14 -7.35 8.10
N LYS A 67 0.35 -7.20 9.33
CA LYS A 67 -0.24 -7.87 10.49
C LYS A 67 -0.41 -6.92 11.67
N SER A 68 -1.59 -6.97 12.34
CA SER A 68 -1.76 -6.52 13.72
C SER A 68 -1.37 -7.65 14.67
N ILE A 69 -0.57 -7.38 15.68
CA ILE A 69 -0.25 -8.31 16.76
C ILE A 69 -1.05 -8.02 18.04
N ALA A 70 -1.90 -7.00 18.01
CA ALA A 70 -2.81 -6.72 19.12
C ALA A 70 -3.73 -7.92 19.37
N THR A 71 -3.75 -8.44 20.60
CA THR A 71 -4.50 -9.65 20.98
C THR A 71 -5.84 -9.35 21.65
N GLY A 72 -6.16 -8.08 21.85
CA GLY A 72 -7.45 -7.66 22.39
C GLY A 72 -8.60 -7.99 21.45
N ASP A 73 -9.82 -8.05 22.00
CA ASP A 73 -11.03 -8.21 21.21
C ASP A 73 -11.26 -6.96 20.33
N ASP A 74 -11.83 -7.15 19.12
CA ASP A 74 -12.14 -6.09 18.16
C ASP A 74 -10.94 -5.24 17.68
N ASN A 75 -9.72 -5.85 17.55
CA ASN A 75 -8.53 -5.21 16.99
C ASN A 75 -8.16 -5.78 15.61
N PRO A 76 -8.96 -5.53 14.57
CA PRO A 76 -8.64 -6.00 13.23
C PRO A 76 -7.46 -5.23 12.63
N PHE A 77 -6.72 -5.86 11.72
CA PHE A 77 -5.82 -5.12 10.84
C PHE A 77 -6.65 -4.25 9.88
N LEU A 78 -6.35 -2.96 9.80
CA LEU A 78 -7.00 -2.03 8.89
C LEU A 78 -6.00 -1.50 7.87
N LEU A 79 -6.25 -1.76 6.58
CA LEU A 79 -5.56 -1.12 5.47
C LEU A 79 -6.47 -0.07 4.84
N THR A 80 -6.10 1.20 4.96
CA THR A 80 -6.83 2.31 4.34
C THR A 80 -6.10 2.79 3.10
N LEU A 81 -6.78 2.77 1.95
CA LEU A 81 -6.34 3.42 0.74
C LEU A 81 -7.10 4.75 0.62
N GLN A 82 -6.39 5.86 0.67
CA GLN A 82 -6.98 7.21 0.68
C GLN A 82 -6.31 8.07 -0.40
N THR A 83 -7.12 8.72 -1.25
CA THR A 83 -6.61 9.77 -2.13
C THR A 83 -6.28 11.04 -1.34
N GLY A 84 -5.34 11.83 -1.85
CA GLY A 84 -5.07 13.18 -1.35
C GLY A 84 -5.94 14.27 -1.97
N GLU A 85 -6.90 13.89 -2.83
CA GLU A 85 -7.81 14.82 -3.47
C GLU A 85 -8.77 15.45 -2.46
N THR A 86 -9.05 16.73 -2.61
CA THR A 86 -9.88 17.50 -1.68
C THR A 86 -11.27 17.83 -2.22
N ASP A 87 -11.57 17.43 -3.46
CA ASP A 87 -12.84 17.67 -4.16
C ASP A 87 -13.20 16.43 -4.98
N LEU A 88 -13.76 15.42 -4.30
CA LEU A 88 -14.17 14.17 -4.95
C LEU A 88 -15.48 14.37 -5.69
N ALA A 89 -15.42 14.24 -7.01
CA ALA A 89 -16.55 14.32 -7.93
C ALA A 89 -16.96 12.92 -8.43
N ALA A 90 -18.04 12.87 -9.19
CA ALA A 90 -18.52 11.64 -9.82
C ALA A 90 -17.44 11.01 -10.70
N ASN A 91 -17.20 9.71 -10.51
CA ASN A 91 -16.21 8.85 -11.19
C ASN A 91 -14.76 9.00 -10.71
N ASP A 92 -14.45 9.83 -9.73
CA ASP A 92 -13.12 9.86 -9.13
C ASP A 92 -12.82 8.57 -8.37
N VAL A 93 -11.60 8.07 -8.52
CA VAL A 93 -11.15 6.83 -7.89
C VAL A 93 -10.50 7.15 -6.55
N ILE A 94 -11.10 6.67 -5.48
CA ILE A 94 -10.62 6.88 -4.10
C ILE A 94 -9.39 6.02 -3.80
N GLY A 95 -9.42 4.77 -4.25
CA GLY A 95 -8.32 3.82 -4.08
C GLY A 95 -8.50 2.59 -4.95
N LYS A 96 -7.39 1.92 -5.26
CA LYS A 96 -7.36 0.78 -6.18
C LYS A 96 -6.31 -0.23 -5.74
N ILE A 97 -6.67 -1.51 -5.79
CA ILE A 97 -5.75 -2.65 -5.72
C ILE A 97 -5.68 -3.26 -7.11
N ALA A 98 -4.49 -3.26 -7.72
CA ALA A 98 -4.26 -3.78 -9.06
C ALA A 98 -3.45 -5.07 -9.01
N PHE A 99 -3.79 -6.02 -9.87
CA PHE A 99 -3.09 -7.28 -10.08
C PHE A 99 -2.51 -7.27 -11.49
N GLN A 100 -1.18 -7.39 -11.57
CA GLN A 100 -0.45 -7.30 -12.82
C GLN A 100 0.48 -8.51 -12.94
N ALA A 101 0.49 -9.14 -14.11
CA ALA A 101 1.46 -10.19 -14.40
C ALA A 101 2.87 -9.60 -14.48
N PRO A 102 3.92 -10.39 -14.20
CA PRO A 102 5.29 -9.97 -14.43
C PRO A 102 5.53 -9.72 -15.93
N ASP A 103 6.62 -9.02 -16.24
CA ASP A 103 7.03 -8.75 -17.63
C ASP A 103 7.21 -10.07 -18.41
N GLU A 104 6.24 -10.39 -19.24
CA GLU A 104 6.35 -11.44 -20.21
C GLU A 104 7.19 -10.95 -21.42
N GLY A 105 8.12 -11.75 -21.88
CA GLY A 105 9.10 -11.33 -22.89
C GLY A 105 8.54 -10.95 -24.26
N THR A 106 7.26 -11.16 -24.52
CA THR A 106 6.60 -10.84 -25.78
C THR A 106 5.15 -10.41 -25.58
N GLY A 107 4.79 -9.27 -26.16
CA GLY A 107 3.42 -8.80 -26.24
C GLY A 107 3.10 -7.65 -25.28
N THR A 108 2.31 -6.72 -25.76
CA THR A 108 1.90 -5.53 -25.01
C THR A 108 0.81 -5.82 -23.99
N ASP A 109 0.00 -6.85 -24.23
CA ASP A 109 -1.15 -7.17 -23.37
C ASP A 109 -0.72 -7.87 -22.08
N ALA A 110 0.35 -8.69 -22.13
CA ALA A 110 0.85 -9.45 -20.99
C ALA A 110 1.36 -8.57 -19.83
N ILE A 111 1.80 -7.34 -20.11
CA ILE A 111 2.32 -6.40 -19.11
C ILE A 111 1.26 -5.41 -18.57
N LEU A 112 0.02 -5.52 -19.04
CA LEU A 112 -1.07 -4.66 -18.56
C LEU A 112 -1.61 -5.16 -17.21
N VAL A 113 -2.24 -4.26 -16.47
CA VAL A 113 -3.01 -4.65 -15.27
C VAL A 113 -4.13 -5.57 -15.69
N SER A 114 -4.09 -6.83 -15.26
CA SER A 114 -5.01 -7.89 -15.69
C SER A 114 -6.31 -7.92 -14.89
N ALA A 115 -6.26 -7.49 -13.63
CA ALA A 115 -7.43 -7.39 -12.76
C ALA A 115 -7.25 -6.28 -11.72
N ALA A 116 -8.36 -5.77 -11.18
CA ALA A 116 -8.32 -4.81 -10.08
C ALA A 116 -9.64 -4.80 -9.30
N ILE A 117 -9.55 -4.26 -8.08
CA ILE A 117 -10.70 -3.83 -7.29
C ILE A 117 -10.48 -2.35 -6.96
N GLN A 118 -11.48 -1.50 -7.21
CA GLN A 118 -11.38 -0.07 -6.89
C GLN A 118 -12.65 0.46 -6.22
N ALA A 119 -12.45 1.49 -5.39
CA ALA A 119 -13.54 2.32 -4.88
C ALA A 119 -13.66 3.58 -5.75
N ARG A 120 -14.87 3.89 -6.22
CA ARG A 120 -15.13 5.00 -7.11
C ARG A 120 -16.34 5.81 -6.63
N ALA A 121 -16.19 7.13 -6.57
CA ALA A 121 -17.27 8.04 -6.21
C ALA A 121 -18.43 7.97 -7.23
N GLU A 122 -19.66 7.85 -6.76
CA GLU A 122 -20.87 7.88 -7.61
C GLU A 122 -21.37 9.31 -7.89
N GLY A 123 -20.94 10.26 -7.09
CA GLY A 123 -21.27 11.68 -7.19
C GLY A 123 -20.32 12.51 -6.35
N ASP A 124 -20.57 13.81 -6.30
CA ASP A 124 -19.79 14.73 -5.47
C ASP A 124 -19.92 14.35 -3.99
N HIS A 125 -18.78 14.17 -3.33
CA HIS A 125 -18.75 13.96 -1.89
C HIS A 125 -19.03 15.27 -1.16
N SER A 126 -19.77 15.19 -0.07
CA SER A 126 -20.17 16.36 0.73
C SER A 126 -20.37 15.97 2.19
N SER A 127 -20.72 16.93 3.02
CA SER A 127 -21.06 16.66 4.43
C SER A 127 -22.26 15.71 4.65
N SER A 128 -23.03 15.45 3.60
CA SER A 128 -24.24 14.59 3.65
C SER A 128 -24.23 13.44 2.63
N SER A 129 -23.19 13.31 1.82
CA SER A 129 -23.05 12.25 0.81
C SER A 129 -21.61 11.78 0.66
N ASN A 130 -21.41 10.48 0.75
CA ASN A 130 -20.18 9.77 0.39
C ASN A 130 -20.50 8.55 -0.47
N ALA A 131 -21.50 8.67 -1.35
CA ALA A 131 -21.94 7.57 -2.20
C ALA A 131 -20.78 7.04 -3.05
N THR A 132 -20.40 5.78 -2.82
CA THR A 132 -19.23 5.14 -3.42
C THR A 132 -19.59 3.74 -3.89
N SER A 133 -19.15 3.38 -5.08
CA SER A 133 -19.23 2.03 -5.62
C SER A 133 -17.92 1.28 -5.43
N ILE A 134 -18.01 -0.06 -5.44
CA ILE A 134 -16.88 -0.96 -5.61
C ILE A 134 -16.96 -1.57 -7.00
N ASP A 135 -15.94 -1.35 -7.81
CA ASP A 135 -15.82 -1.91 -9.14
C ASP A 135 -14.86 -3.11 -9.14
N PHE A 136 -15.32 -4.24 -9.69
CA PHE A 136 -14.49 -5.42 -9.99
C PHE A 136 -14.09 -5.38 -11.45
N MET A 137 -12.78 -5.43 -11.70
CA MET A 137 -12.20 -5.20 -13.02
C MET A 137 -11.41 -6.40 -13.49
N THR A 138 -11.59 -6.81 -14.73
CA THR A 138 -10.77 -7.82 -15.41
C THR A 138 -10.52 -7.43 -16.85
N GLY A 139 -9.40 -7.91 -17.41
CA GLY A 139 -9.05 -7.80 -18.83
C GLY A 139 -8.95 -9.20 -19.46
N ALA A 140 -9.06 -9.27 -20.78
CA ALA A 140 -8.81 -10.47 -21.58
C ALA A 140 -7.56 -10.30 -22.46
N SER A 141 -7.50 -9.21 -23.21
CA SER A 141 -6.37 -8.77 -24.06
C SER A 141 -6.16 -7.26 -23.99
N GLU A 142 -6.77 -6.60 -23.03
CA GLU A 142 -6.67 -5.18 -22.75
C GLU A 142 -6.42 -4.95 -21.27
N ALA A 143 -6.10 -3.73 -20.86
CA ALA A 143 -6.05 -3.36 -19.46
C ALA A 143 -7.41 -3.64 -18.78
N ALA A 144 -7.36 -4.07 -17.52
CA ALA A 144 -8.55 -4.40 -16.74
C ALA A 144 -9.55 -3.24 -16.76
N ALA A 145 -10.77 -3.55 -17.16
CA ALA A 145 -11.92 -2.66 -17.16
C ALA A 145 -13.01 -3.21 -16.23
N THR A 146 -13.87 -2.33 -15.74
CA THR A 146 -14.98 -2.73 -14.87
C THR A 146 -15.87 -3.75 -15.58
N LYS A 147 -16.12 -4.87 -14.91
CA LYS A 147 -17.07 -5.91 -15.36
C LYS A 147 -18.28 -5.98 -14.43
N LEU A 148 -18.11 -5.64 -13.16
CA LEU A 148 -19.15 -5.71 -12.16
C LEU A 148 -19.00 -4.56 -11.18
N THR A 149 -20.10 -3.93 -10.81
CA THR A 149 -20.15 -2.82 -9.84
C THR A 149 -21.11 -3.13 -8.71
N LEU A 150 -20.66 -3.03 -7.46
CA LEU A 150 -21.51 -2.94 -6.29
C LEU A 150 -21.74 -1.45 -5.99
N THR A 151 -22.98 -0.98 -6.16
CA THR A 151 -23.34 0.42 -5.92
C THR A 151 -23.49 0.75 -4.45
N SER A 152 -23.49 2.04 -4.10
CA SER A 152 -23.80 2.52 -2.75
C SER A 152 -25.18 2.12 -2.25
N ALA A 153 -26.13 1.87 -3.16
CA ALA A 153 -27.48 1.36 -2.85
C ALA A 153 -27.51 -0.17 -2.62
N GLY A 154 -26.37 -0.87 -2.73
CA GLY A 154 -26.28 -2.31 -2.55
C GLY A 154 -26.68 -3.12 -3.79
N HIS A 155 -26.83 -2.51 -4.96
CA HIS A 155 -27.12 -3.24 -6.19
C HIS A 155 -25.83 -3.77 -6.81
N LEU A 156 -25.84 -5.02 -7.25
CA LEU A 156 -24.78 -5.63 -8.03
C LEU A 156 -25.15 -5.55 -9.51
N LEU A 157 -24.41 -4.73 -10.26
CA LEU A 157 -24.69 -4.40 -11.66
C LEU A 157 -23.57 -4.89 -12.57
N PRO A 158 -23.88 -5.59 -13.69
CA PRO A 158 -22.92 -5.82 -14.74
C PRO A 158 -22.56 -4.48 -15.41
N ALA A 159 -21.31 -4.37 -15.91
CA ALA A 159 -20.86 -3.16 -16.61
C ALA A 159 -21.58 -2.96 -17.93
N THR A 160 -22.06 -4.04 -18.56
CA THR A 160 -22.82 -4.03 -19.81
C THR A 160 -24.00 -4.97 -19.63
N ASP A 161 -25.19 -4.49 -19.95
CA ASP A 161 -26.41 -5.30 -19.94
C ASP A 161 -26.28 -6.47 -20.93
N ASP A 162 -26.76 -7.65 -20.54
CA ASP A 162 -26.69 -8.90 -21.31
C ASP A 162 -25.27 -9.41 -21.69
N ALA A 163 -24.19 -8.74 -21.25
CA ALA A 163 -22.82 -9.14 -21.59
C ALA A 163 -22.10 -9.92 -20.48
N GLN A 164 -22.54 -9.80 -19.24
CA GLN A 164 -22.05 -10.55 -18.10
C GLN A 164 -23.17 -11.40 -17.51
N ASP A 165 -22.91 -12.71 -17.42
CA ASP A 165 -23.85 -13.66 -16.84
C ASP A 165 -23.52 -13.84 -15.33
N LEU A 166 -24.50 -13.67 -14.49
CA LEU A 166 -24.40 -13.93 -13.04
C LEU A 166 -24.99 -15.30 -12.63
N GLY A 167 -25.35 -16.15 -13.61
CA GLY A 167 -25.91 -17.49 -13.41
C GLY A 167 -27.36 -17.62 -13.84
#